data_19be071c92b617e6dfbec4a7cf9deb35
#
_entry.id   19be071c92b617e6dfbec4a7cf9deb35
#
_cell.length_a   1.000
_cell.length_b   1.000
_cell.length_c   1.000
_cell.angle_alpha   90.00
_cell.angle_beta   90.00
_cell.angle_gamma   90.00
#
_symmetry.space_group_name_H-M   'P 1'
#
loop_
_entity.id
_entity.type
_entity.pdbx_description
1 polymer ?
#
loop_
_entity_poly.entity_id
_entity_poly.type
_entity_poly.pdbx_seq_one_letter_code
_entity_poly.pdbx_strand_id
1 'polypeptide(L)'
;MDESAALLYNSNSIIEDKLDDFEFIKHSAKLKSVIDATRRLNLHKSKHNTIIFVYSAPKVGSTSIVSSLRIFCSNTCDIIHIHDEETLKVLANITDVTVNEIILYNKHLGKNVFVIDVFRSPIERKISIFFEKIGPYHFNNIDSKVNKYDIIPVIHRFNNVFPYIGNDDHFIDKFAIPIPAEFNFKTKYVLVENNGIKYIKLRLMDSKQWHQILTKLLGTPIVIVKDYESLNKPIKDLYINFKKTYKIPINLLETTMQCKHLNYYYSDDERNTYYTTWILKKTDPIITYNADEYKFYQQLCMENSHIDYIQLDHYRDEGCCCKACSIKRNIVATRLLNGLSFDTKICHIEAKTELLVTRAIQVNKINSSISQSVLPRRKQFATEMGKIVAWGK
;
A
#
# COMPACT_ATOMS: atom_id res chain seq x y z
N MET A 1 20.19 -9.80 15.43
CA MET A 1 20.22 -9.26 14.06
C MET A 1 21.57 -9.64 13.50
N ASP A 2 21.62 -10.28 12.36
CA ASP A 2 22.85 -10.67 11.68
C ASP A 2 23.61 -9.39 11.26
N GLU A 3 24.92 -9.35 11.47
CA GLU A 3 25.78 -8.20 11.12
C GLU A 3 25.62 -7.77 9.65
N SER A 4 25.32 -8.69 8.76
CA SER A 4 25.03 -8.42 7.34
C SER A 4 23.75 -7.60 7.13
N ALA A 5 22.75 -7.74 7.97
CA ALA A 5 21.53 -6.93 7.92
C ALA A 5 21.78 -5.52 8.48
N ALA A 6 22.59 -5.42 9.53
CA ALA A 6 22.98 -4.15 10.12
C ALA A 6 23.83 -3.29 9.14
N LEU A 7 24.61 -3.91 8.26
CA LEU A 7 25.39 -3.24 7.22
C LEU A 7 24.52 -2.61 6.12
N LEU A 8 23.36 -3.19 5.84
CA LEU A 8 22.39 -2.60 4.89
C LEU A 8 21.56 -1.47 5.52
N TYR A 9 21.52 -1.40 6.85
CA TYR A 9 20.68 -0.45 7.60
C TYR A 9 21.43 0.68 8.27
N ASN A 10 22.65 0.45 8.72
CA ASN A 10 23.39 1.38 9.56
C ASN A 10 24.50 2.08 8.80
N SER A 11 24.30 3.33 8.57
CA SER A 11 25.20 4.36 8.10
C SER A 11 25.49 4.39 6.59
N ASN A 12 25.21 5.55 6.03
CA ASN A 12 25.50 5.90 4.64
C ASN A 12 27.00 5.72 4.30
N SER A 13 27.91 5.91 5.25
CA SER A 13 29.36 5.75 5.03
C SER A 13 29.78 4.29 4.83
N ILE A 14 29.15 3.35 5.53
CA ILE A 14 29.46 1.91 5.39
C ILE A 14 28.87 1.35 4.10
N ILE A 15 27.74 1.90 3.65
CA ILE A 15 27.09 1.51 2.39
C ILE A 15 27.81 2.09 1.19
N GLU A 16 28.29 3.34 1.26
CA GLU A 16 29.09 3.96 0.18
C GLU A 16 30.43 3.25 -0.03
N ASP A 17 31.16 2.95 1.02
CA ASP A 17 32.45 2.25 0.93
C ASP A 17 32.33 0.76 0.53
N LYS A 18 31.14 0.16 0.64
CA LYS A 18 30.92 -1.29 0.45
C LYS A 18 29.90 -1.65 -0.61
N LEU A 19 29.25 -0.69 -1.27
CA LEU A 19 28.53 -0.97 -2.51
C LEU A 19 29.47 -1.46 -3.61
N ASP A 20 30.76 -1.06 -3.56
CA ASP A 20 31.82 -1.64 -4.40
C ASP A 20 32.23 -3.06 -3.95
N ASP A 21 31.99 -3.44 -2.68
CA ASP A 21 32.23 -4.77 -2.11
C ASP A 21 30.98 -5.67 -2.12
N PHE A 22 30.19 -5.61 -3.19
CA PHE A 22 29.05 -6.53 -3.38
C PHE A 22 29.47 -8.02 -3.40
N GLU A 23 30.71 -8.31 -3.58
CA GLU A 23 31.29 -9.65 -3.37
C GLU A 23 31.05 -10.17 -1.96
N PHE A 24 31.05 -9.30 -0.93
CA PHE A 24 30.74 -9.69 0.46
C PHE A 24 29.28 -10.09 0.63
N ILE A 25 28.35 -9.41 -0.03
CA ILE A 25 26.92 -9.74 0.01
C ILE A 25 26.63 -11.01 -0.81
N LYS A 26 27.37 -11.29 -1.89
CA LYS A 26 27.21 -12.50 -2.72
C LYS A 26 27.33 -13.81 -1.94
N HIS A 27 28.06 -13.80 -0.83
CA HIS A 27 28.31 -15.01 -0.03
C HIS A 27 27.41 -15.14 1.19
N SER A 28 26.50 -14.19 1.46
CA SER A 28 25.60 -14.25 2.61
C SER A 28 24.31 -14.99 2.29
N ALA A 29 23.80 -15.76 3.29
CA ALA A 29 22.46 -16.39 3.20
C ALA A 29 21.37 -15.33 2.96
N LYS A 30 21.58 -14.11 3.47
CA LYS A 30 20.69 -12.95 3.31
C LYS A 30 20.55 -12.49 1.87
N LEU A 31 21.65 -12.45 1.11
CA LEU A 31 21.60 -12.11 -0.31
C LEU A 31 20.73 -13.09 -1.10
N LYS A 32 20.85 -14.39 -0.81
CA LYS A 32 20.02 -15.41 -1.44
C LYS A 32 18.53 -15.13 -1.19
N SER A 33 18.16 -14.79 0.05
CA SER A 33 16.78 -14.42 0.40
C SER A 33 16.32 -13.18 -0.36
N VAL A 34 17.16 -12.14 -0.51
CA VAL A 34 16.83 -10.93 -1.27
C VAL A 34 16.64 -11.22 -2.76
N ILE A 35 17.51 -12.06 -3.35
CA ILE A 35 17.38 -12.52 -4.74
C ILE A 35 16.07 -13.28 -4.94
N ASP A 36 15.74 -14.20 -4.04
CA ASP A 36 14.50 -14.99 -4.11
C ASP A 36 13.26 -14.10 -3.91
N ALA A 37 13.32 -13.10 -3.02
CA ALA A 37 12.28 -12.10 -2.86
C ALA A 37 12.05 -11.29 -4.15
N THR A 38 13.14 -10.82 -4.78
CA THR A 38 13.09 -10.11 -6.06
C THR A 38 12.50 -10.97 -7.18
N ARG A 39 12.81 -12.28 -7.19
CA ARG A 39 12.21 -13.25 -8.12
C ARG A 39 10.73 -13.46 -7.88
N ARG A 40 10.31 -13.60 -6.61
CA ARG A 40 8.88 -13.76 -6.25
C ARG A 40 8.04 -12.55 -6.60
N LEU A 41 8.63 -11.36 -6.54
CA LEU A 41 8.00 -10.12 -7.02
C LEU A 41 8.06 -9.96 -8.55
N ASN A 42 8.64 -10.93 -9.29
CA ASN A 42 8.84 -10.92 -10.74
C ASN A 42 9.71 -9.78 -11.28
N LEU A 43 10.50 -9.14 -10.43
CA LEU A 43 11.33 -8.00 -10.80
C LEU A 43 12.57 -8.41 -11.63
N HIS A 44 13.07 -9.63 -11.47
CA HIS A 44 14.23 -10.14 -12.20
C HIS A 44 13.95 -10.42 -13.69
N LYS A 45 12.68 -10.67 -14.04
CA LYS A 45 12.25 -10.92 -15.45
C LYS A 45 11.82 -9.65 -16.17
N SER A 46 11.78 -8.55 -15.45
CA SER A 46 11.34 -7.29 -16.02
C SER A 46 12.36 -6.76 -17.03
N LYS A 47 11.86 -6.33 -18.17
CA LYS A 47 12.64 -5.63 -19.19
C LYS A 47 12.82 -4.14 -18.89
N HIS A 48 12.14 -3.64 -17.85
CA HIS A 48 12.16 -2.23 -17.52
C HIS A 48 13.42 -1.87 -16.72
N ASN A 49 14.07 -0.81 -17.13
CA ASN A 49 15.23 -0.25 -16.40
C ASN A 49 14.79 0.62 -15.21
N THR A 50 13.52 0.98 -15.12
CA THR A 50 12.97 1.81 -14.04
C THR A 50 12.02 1.01 -13.18
N ILE A 51 12.17 1.16 -11.86
CA ILE A 51 11.28 0.59 -10.86
C ILE A 51 10.81 1.67 -9.89
N ILE A 52 9.52 1.69 -9.60
CA ILE A 52 8.89 2.63 -8.67
C ILE A 52 8.28 1.84 -7.52
N PHE A 53 8.83 2.00 -6.32
CA PHE A 53 8.24 1.49 -5.10
C PHE A 53 7.32 2.56 -4.52
N VAL A 54 6.03 2.30 -4.46
CA VAL A 54 5.11 3.09 -3.62
C VAL A 54 5.11 2.42 -2.26
N TYR A 55 6.10 2.81 -1.46
CA TYR A 55 6.34 2.28 -0.12
C TYR A 55 5.92 3.31 0.91
N SER A 56 4.73 3.15 1.43
CA SER A 56 4.08 4.13 2.28
C SER A 56 3.22 3.47 3.34
N ALA A 57 3.06 4.15 4.44
CA ALA A 57 2.11 3.74 5.47
C ALA A 57 0.69 3.58 4.89
N PRO A 58 -0.15 2.70 5.47
CA PRO A 58 -1.52 2.51 4.98
C PRO A 58 -2.38 3.77 5.17
N LYS A 59 -3.40 3.91 4.32
CA LYS A 59 -4.44 4.97 4.39
C LYS A 59 -3.96 6.40 4.19
N VAL A 60 -2.90 6.58 3.46
CA VAL A 60 -2.36 7.90 3.08
C VAL A 60 -2.71 8.32 1.64
N GLY A 61 -3.46 7.50 0.89
CA GLY A 61 -3.82 7.77 -0.50
C GLY A 61 -2.89 7.15 -1.53
N SER A 62 -2.02 6.22 -1.12
CA SER A 62 -1.06 5.51 -1.99
C SER A 62 -1.73 4.74 -3.12
N THR A 63 -2.91 4.16 -2.91
CA THR A 63 -3.65 3.42 -3.94
C THR A 63 -3.94 4.27 -5.17
N SER A 64 -4.36 5.52 -5.01
CA SER A 64 -4.58 6.44 -6.14
C SER A 64 -3.29 6.70 -6.93
N ILE A 65 -2.15 6.81 -6.26
CA ILE A 65 -0.84 6.95 -6.92
C ILE A 65 -0.50 5.67 -7.68
N VAL A 66 -0.62 4.51 -7.03
CA VAL A 66 -0.32 3.22 -7.64
C VAL A 66 -1.18 2.97 -8.88
N SER A 67 -2.49 3.17 -8.77
CA SER A 67 -3.41 2.98 -9.90
C SER A 67 -3.06 3.93 -11.05
N SER A 68 -2.75 5.19 -10.76
CA SER A 68 -2.32 6.15 -11.78
C SER A 68 -1.01 5.74 -12.44
N LEU A 69 0.02 5.41 -11.65
CA LEU A 69 1.31 4.96 -12.19
C LEU A 69 1.16 3.70 -13.05
N ARG A 70 0.35 2.74 -12.62
CA ARG A 70 0.12 1.52 -13.38
C ARG A 70 -0.59 1.76 -14.70
N ILE A 71 -1.49 2.75 -14.77
CA ILE A 71 -2.15 3.14 -16.00
C ILE A 71 -1.15 3.79 -16.97
N PHE A 72 -0.36 4.74 -16.49
CA PHE A 72 0.46 5.60 -17.35
C PHE A 72 1.91 5.14 -17.53
N CYS A 73 2.46 4.35 -16.61
CA CYS A 73 3.88 3.98 -16.59
C CYS A 73 4.13 2.46 -16.71
N SER A 74 3.13 1.59 -16.70
CA SER A 74 3.33 0.13 -16.68
C SER A 74 4.05 -0.43 -17.90
N ASN A 75 4.11 0.29 -19.00
CA ASN A 75 4.85 -0.10 -20.21
C ASN A 75 6.35 0.24 -20.14
N THR A 76 6.76 1.07 -19.19
CA THR A 76 8.13 1.58 -19.06
C THR A 76 8.74 1.35 -17.69
N CYS A 77 7.93 1.09 -16.68
CA CYS A 77 8.34 0.95 -15.29
C CYS A 77 7.68 -0.24 -14.62
N ASP A 78 8.41 -0.89 -13.72
CA ASP A 78 7.83 -1.78 -12.72
C ASP A 78 7.26 -0.95 -11.57
N ILE A 79 6.06 -1.26 -11.10
CA ILE A 79 5.40 -0.52 -10.02
C ILE A 79 5.03 -1.49 -8.91
N ILE A 80 5.63 -1.30 -7.75
CA ILE A 80 5.44 -2.13 -6.56
C ILE A 80 4.74 -1.31 -5.48
N HIS A 81 3.63 -1.83 -4.96
CA HIS A 81 2.89 -1.22 -3.85
C HIS A 81 3.11 -2.04 -2.57
N ILE A 82 3.70 -1.43 -1.57
CA ILE A 82 4.04 -2.08 -0.30
C ILE A 82 3.73 -1.11 0.85
N HIS A 83 3.15 -1.63 1.94
CA HIS A 83 2.93 -0.87 3.16
C HIS A 83 3.95 -1.21 4.24
N ASP A 84 4.38 -2.48 4.30
CA ASP A 84 5.28 -3.02 5.31
C ASP A 84 5.76 -4.42 4.90
N GLU A 85 6.51 -5.05 5.77
CA GLU A 85 7.03 -6.41 5.59
C GLU A 85 5.90 -7.46 5.60
N GLU A 86 4.79 -7.22 6.32
CA GLU A 86 3.62 -8.10 6.29
C GLU A 86 2.98 -8.11 4.88
N THR A 87 3.01 -6.97 4.19
CA THR A 87 2.59 -6.91 2.78
C THR A 87 3.48 -7.79 1.89
N LEU A 88 4.80 -7.86 2.14
CA LEU A 88 5.70 -8.76 1.41
C LEU A 88 5.36 -10.24 1.65
N LYS A 89 5.06 -10.59 2.90
CA LYS A 89 4.63 -11.94 3.27
C LYS A 89 3.36 -12.34 2.52
N VAL A 90 2.37 -11.48 2.50
CA VAL A 90 1.09 -11.75 1.81
C VAL A 90 1.25 -11.82 0.30
N LEU A 91 1.98 -10.86 -0.30
CA LEU A 91 2.15 -10.78 -1.76
C LEU A 91 2.97 -11.93 -2.34
N ALA A 92 4.03 -12.33 -1.65
CA ALA A 92 5.05 -13.20 -2.22
C ALA A 92 5.62 -14.23 -1.23
N ASN A 93 5.03 -14.38 -0.05
CA ASN A 93 5.52 -15.26 1.02
C ASN A 93 6.99 -14.96 1.39
N ILE A 94 7.32 -13.69 1.54
CA ILE A 94 8.64 -13.19 1.92
C ILE A 94 8.59 -12.80 3.40
N THR A 95 9.43 -13.40 4.23
CA THR A 95 9.40 -13.24 5.69
C THR A 95 10.71 -12.75 6.30
N ASP A 96 11.82 -12.93 5.60
CA ASP A 96 13.18 -12.75 6.10
C ASP A 96 13.94 -11.59 5.41
N VAL A 97 13.23 -10.82 4.59
CA VAL A 97 13.78 -9.70 3.81
C VAL A 97 12.94 -8.47 4.05
N THR A 98 13.58 -7.32 4.19
CA THR A 98 12.91 -6.04 4.30
C THR A 98 12.68 -5.38 2.95
N VAL A 99 11.76 -4.43 2.92
CA VAL A 99 11.48 -3.64 1.71
C VAL A 99 12.72 -2.86 1.28
N ASN A 100 13.46 -2.28 2.23
CA ASN A 100 14.68 -1.52 1.94
C ASN A 100 15.77 -2.38 1.30
N GLU A 101 15.95 -3.63 1.74
CA GLU A 101 16.89 -4.56 1.12
C GLU A 101 16.53 -4.86 -0.34
N ILE A 102 15.24 -5.01 -0.64
CA ILE A 102 14.79 -5.21 -2.02
C ILE A 102 15.03 -3.96 -2.88
N ILE A 103 14.79 -2.77 -2.32
CA ILE A 103 15.05 -1.48 -2.97
C ILE A 103 16.53 -1.34 -3.32
N LEU A 104 17.42 -1.53 -2.34
CA LEU A 104 18.87 -1.45 -2.52
C LEU A 104 19.39 -2.48 -3.53
N TYR A 105 18.92 -3.71 -3.45
CA TYR A 105 19.29 -4.76 -4.40
C TYR A 105 18.90 -4.42 -5.85
N ASN A 106 17.70 -3.89 -6.06
CA ASN A 106 17.29 -3.47 -7.41
C ASN A 106 18.13 -2.29 -7.93
N LYS A 107 18.55 -1.36 -7.06
CA LYS A 107 19.49 -0.32 -7.42
C LYS A 107 20.84 -0.91 -7.81
N HIS A 108 21.34 -1.87 -7.05
CA HIS A 108 22.59 -2.57 -7.35
C HIS A 108 22.53 -3.29 -8.72
N LEU A 109 21.38 -3.84 -9.11
CA LEU A 109 21.16 -4.40 -10.45
C LEU A 109 21.18 -3.34 -11.58
N GLY A 110 21.52 -2.09 -11.28
CA GLY A 110 21.61 -1.00 -12.26
C GLY A 110 20.27 -0.36 -12.60
N LYS A 111 19.18 -0.69 -11.90
CA LYS A 111 17.88 -0.08 -12.15
C LYS A 111 17.83 1.37 -11.68
N ASN A 112 17.06 2.19 -12.39
CA ASN A 112 16.67 3.53 -11.93
C ASN A 112 15.53 3.39 -10.92
N VAL A 113 15.81 3.62 -9.65
CA VAL A 113 14.89 3.33 -8.55
C VAL A 113 14.27 4.61 -7.98
N PHE A 114 12.95 4.63 -7.91
CA PHE A 114 12.17 5.64 -7.21
C PHE A 114 11.42 5.01 -6.04
N VAL A 115 11.36 5.73 -4.92
CA VAL A 115 10.56 5.36 -3.75
C VAL A 115 9.61 6.51 -3.45
N ILE A 116 8.31 6.25 -3.46
CA ILE A 116 7.28 7.26 -3.22
C ILE A 116 6.58 6.96 -1.90
N ASP A 117 6.53 7.93 -1.02
CA ASP A 117 5.78 7.90 0.22
C ASP A 117 4.86 9.11 0.34
N VAL A 118 3.79 8.98 1.11
CA VAL A 118 2.77 10.00 1.29
C VAL A 118 2.48 10.23 2.77
N PHE A 119 2.38 11.49 3.16
CA PHE A 119 1.89 11.90 4.46
C PHE A 119 0.41 12.25 4.41
N ARG A 120 -0.33 11.85 5.42
CA ARG A 120 -1.72 12.25 5.66
C ARG A 120 -1.88 12.80 7.06
N SER A 121 -2.73 13.83 7.20
CA SER A 121 -3.08 14.43 8.50
C SER A 121 -3.44 13.35 9.53
N PRO A 122 -2.90 13.43 10.75
CA PRO A 122 -2.95 12.32 11.71
C PRO A 122 -4.37 11.88 12.07
N ILE A 123 -5.28 12.80 12.38
CA ILE A 123 -6.65 12.45 12.81
C ILE A 123 -7.41 11.79 11.67
N GLU A 124 -7.35 12.35 10.47
CA GLU A 124 -8.02 11.81 9.28
C GLU A 124 -7.44 10.45 8.88
N ARG A 125 -6.14 10.24 9.10
CA ARG A 125 -5.51 8.95 8.86
C ARG A 125 -5.99 7.91 9.86
N LYS A 126 -6.00 8.23 11.17
CA LYS A 126 -6.50 7.36 12.23
C LYS A 126 -7.96 6.95 11.98
N ILE A 127 -8.82 7.89 11.63
CA ILE A 127 -10.21 7.61 11.24
C ILE A 127 -10.23 6.63 10.05
N SER A 128 -9.41 6.86 9.04
CA SER A 128 -9.40 6.02 7.84
C SER A 128 -8.89 4.60 8.12
N ILE A 129 -7.91 4.44 9.02
CA ILE A 129 -7.40 3.12 9.47
C ILE A 129 -8.49 2.39 10.24
N PHE A 130 -9.11 3.06 11.21
CA PHE A 130 -10.17 2.48 12.02
C PHE A 130 -11.34 1.95 11.18
N PHE A 131 -11.70 2.67 10.12
CA PHE A 131 -12.78 2.29 9.22
C PHE A 131 -12.35 1.36 8.08
N GLU A 132 -11.09 0.92 7.99
CA GLU A 132 -10.62 0.07 6.90
C GLU A 132 -11.39 -1.24 6.81
N LYS A 133 -11.46 -1.96 7.90
CA LYS A 133 -12.26 -3.17 8.08
C LYS A 133 -12.78 -3.15 9.52
N ILE A 134 -13.61 -2.15 9.81
CA ILE A 134 -14.06 -1.85 11.17
C ILE A 134 -14.77 -3.04 11.82
N GLY A 135 -15.56 -3.77 11.05
CA GLY A 135 -16.29 -4.93 11.55
C GLY A 135 -15.35 -5.99 12.08
N PRO A 136 -14.51 -6.59 11.22
CA PRO A 136 -13.57 -7.63 11.64
C PRO A 136 -12.54 -7.17 12.67
N TYR A 137 -11.91 -6.01 12.45
CA TYR A 137 -10.80 -5.57 13.28
C TYR A 137 -11.20 -5.00 14.64
N HIS A 138 -12.37 -4.41 14.72
CA HIS A 138 -12.76 -3.66 15.90
C HIS A 138 -14.03 -4.17 16.60
N PHE A 139 -14.83 -4.98 15.93
CA PHE A 139 -16.11 -5.46 16.49
C PHE A 139 -16.32 -6.97 16.31
N ASN A 140 -15.35 -7.69 15.81
CA ASN A 140 -15.44 -9.14 15.54
C ASN A 140 -16.74 -9.50 14.78
N ASN A 141 -17.06 -8.71 13.76
CA ASN A 141 -18.29 -8.82 12.97
C ASN A 141 -18.02 -8.38 11.52
N ILE A 142 -18.97 -8.56 10.63
CA ILE A 142 -18.89 -8.07 9.25
C ILE A 142 -19.27 -6.60 9.15
N ASP A 143 -18.66 -5.86 8.24
CA ASP A 143 -18.86 -4.42 8.05
C ASP A 143 -20.33 -4.04 7.84
N SER A 144 -21.08 -4.83 7.08
CA SER A 144 -22.51 -4.59 6.80
C SER A 144 -23.40 -4.65 8.06
N LYS A 145 -23.01 -5.44 9.07
CA LYS A 145 -23.70 -5.45 10.37
C LYS A 145 -23.30 -4.28 11.22
N VAL A 146 -21.98 -3.98 11.27
CA VAL A 146 -21.46 -2.83 12.04
C VAL A 146 -21.95 -1.50 11.50
N ASN A 147 -22.23 -1.40 10.19
CA ASN A 147 -22.83 -0.20 9.58
C ASN A 147 -24.16 0.22 10.21
N LYS A 148 -24.83 -0.69 10.93
CA LYS A 148 -26.09 -0.44 11.65
C LYS A 148 -25.91 -0.14 13.14
N TYR A 149 -24.67 -0.07 13.63
CA TYR A 149 -24.41 0.18 15.05
C TYR A 149 -24.66 1.64 15.41
N ASP A 150 -25.05 1.86 16.66
CA ASP A 150 -25.11 3.20 17.22
C ASP A 150 -23.71 3.85 17.20
N ILE A 151 -23.70 5.15 16.96
CA ILE A 151 -22.45 5.90 16.78
C ILE A 151 -21.63 6.02 18.08
N ILE A 152 -22.29 6.05 19.24
CA ILE A 152 -21.63 6.27 20.54
C ILE A 152 -20.62 5.15 20.88
N PRO A 153 -20.96 3.84 20.83
CA PRO A 153 -20.01 2.76 21.03
C PRO A 153 -18.86 2.78 20.02
N VAL A 154 -19.12 3.21 18.79
CA VAL A 154 -18.10 3.31 17.73
C VAL A 154 -17.10 4.42 18.05
N ILE A 155 -17.58 5.59 18.47
CA ILE A 155 -16.73 6.71 18.91
C ILE A 155 -15.90 6.29 20.14
N HIS A 156 -16.52 5.65 21.13
CA HIS A 156 -15.84 5.17 22.31
C HIS A 156 -14.70 4.20 21.95
N ARG A 157 -14.97 3.21 21.09
CA ARG A 157 -13.96 2.26 20.61
C ARG A 157 -12.83 2.98 19.86
N PHE A 158 -13.15 3.90 18.96
CA PHE A 158 -12.17 4.67 18.23
C PHE A 158 -11.25 5.46 19.16
N ASN A 159 -11.81 6.16 20.14
CA ASN A 159 -11.05 6.97 21.09
C ASN A 159 -10.05 6.12 21.90
N ASN A 160 -10.45 4.92 22.31
CA ASN A 160 -9.59 4.02 23.07
C ASN A 160 -8.37 3.52 22.28
N VAL A 161 -8.53 3.29 20.98
CA VAL A 161 -7.43 2.82 20.12
C VAL A 161 -6.65 3.96 19.46
N PHE A 162 -7.17 5.19 19.50
CA PHE A 162 -6.63 6.37 18.85
C PHE A 162 -5.12 6.61 19.13
N PRO A 163 -4.61 6.48 20.36
CA PRO A 163 -3.21 6.75 20.65
C PRO A 163 -2.24 5.83 19.91
N TYR A 164 -2.70 4.64 19.51
CA TYR A 164 -1.85 3.55 19.03
C TYR A 164 -1.87 3.34 17.52
N ILE A 165 -2.91 3.76 16.83
CA ILE A 165 -3.07 3.50 15.39
C ILE A 165 -2.53 4.66 14.56
N GLY A 166 -1.90 4.34 13.41
CA GLY A 166 -1.52 5.32 12.39
C GLY A 166 -0.47 6.34 12.80
N ASN A 167 0.51 5.94 13.62
CA ASN A 167 1.56 6.84 14.14
C ASN A 167 2.84 6.81 13.30
N ASP A 168 2.99 5.86 12.39
CA ASP A 168 4.19 5.66 11.58
C ASP A 168 4.27 6.58 10.36
N ASP A 169 5.48 6.94 9.97
CA ASP A 169 5.82 7.62 8.73
C ASP A 169 7.06 6.98 8.12
N HIS A 170 6.96 6.48 6.89
CA HIS A 170 8.04 5.69 6.30
C HIS A 170 9.25 6.54 5.95
N PHE A 171 9.03 7.76 5.45
CA PHE A 171 10.10 8.66 5.06
C PHE A 171 10.99 9.05 6.24
N ILE A 172 10.37 9.34 7.40
CA ILE A 172 11.08 9.75 8.60
C ILE A 172 11.57 8.55 9.42
N ASP A 173 10.77 7.47 9.48
CA ASP A 173 10.99 6.42 10.47
C ASP A 173 11.62 5.14 9.88
N LYS A 174 11.54 4.92 8.54
CA LYS A 174 11.92 3.62 7.95
C LYS A 174 12.98 3.68 6.84
N PHE A 175 13.08 4.78 6.09
CA PHE A 175 13.97 4.80 4.92
C PHE A 175 15.45 4.92 5.25
N ALA A 176 15.79 5.35 6.47
CA ALA A 176 17.17 5.53 6.93
C ALA A 176 18.02 6.42 5.97
N ILE A 177 17.42 7.50 5.48
CA ILE A 177 18.04 8.47 4.57
C ILE A 177 18.23 9.82 5.28
N PRO A 178 19.15 10.68 4.81
CA PRO A 178 19.25 12.06 5.29
C PRO A 178 17.95 12.82 5.01
N ILE A 179 17.27 13.29 6.07
CA ILE A 179 16.02 14.01 5.93
C ILE A 179 16.34 15.51 5.91
N PRO A 180 15.83 16.30 4.95
CA PRO A 180 15.94 17.76 4.98
C PRO A 180 15.37 18.33 6.28
N ALA A 181 15.93 19.44 6.75
CA ALA A 181 15.52 20.07 8.01
C ALA A 181 14.03 20.46 8.02
N GLU A 182 13.46 20.76 6.85
CA GLU A 182 12.05 21.15 6.68
C GLU A 182 11.45 20.60 5.40
N PHE A 183 10.13 20.45 5.38
CA PHE A 183 9.37 20.13 4.18
C PHE A 183 9.35 21.33 3.22
N ASN A 184 9.47 21.08 1.94
CA ASN A 184 9.41 22.16 0.95
C ASN A 184 7.96 22.59 0.65
N PHE A 185 7.46 23.58 1.37
CA PHE A 185 6.10 24.08 1.23
C PHE A 185 5.82 24.78 -0.10
N LYS A 186 6.85 25.26 -0.81
CA LYS A 186 6.71 25.90 -2.12
C LYS A 186 6.46 24.87 -3.22
N THR A 187 7.24 23.80 -3.24
CA THR A 187 7.13 22.75 -4.27
C THR A 187 6.09 21.69 -3.91
N LYS A 188 5.66 21.61 -2.64
CA LYS A 188 4.69 20.65 -2.12
C LYS A 188 5.16 19.18 -2.16
N TYR A 189 6.46 18.96 -2.22
CA TYR A 189 7.11 17.65 -2.09
C TYR A 189 8.52 17.79 -1.55
N VAL A 190 9.07 16.70 -1.04
CA VAL A 190 10.50 16.54 -0.78
C VAL A 190 11.04 15.50 -1.76
N LEU A 191 12.20 15.78 -2.33
CA LEU A 191 12.99 14.84 -3.12
C LEU A 191 14.36 14.72 -2.47
N VAL A 192 14.71 13.50 -2.07
CA VAL A 192 16.05 13.16 -1.58
C VAL A 192 16.64 12.14 -2.53
N GLU A 193 17.84 12.39 -3.00
CA GLU A 193 18.63 11.38 -3.69
C GLU A 193 19.70 10.84 -2.74
N ASN A 194 19.64 9.55 -2.48
CA ASN A 194 20.57 8.87 -1.61
C ASN A 194 20.98 7.54 -2.27
N ASN A 195 22.28 7.31 -2.42
CA ASN A 195 22.85 6.14 -3.13
C ASN A 195 22.25 5.94 -4.52
N GLY A 196 21.98 7.04 -5.24
CA GLY A 196 21.37 7.04 -6.55
C GLY A 196 19.90 6.56 -6.58
N ILE A 197 19.26 6.40 -5.43
CA ILE A 197 17.84 6.13 -5.29
C ILE A 197 17.13 7.45 -5.01
N LYS A 198 16.00 7.69 -5.70
CA LYS A 198 15.22 8.91 -5.56
C LYS A 198 14.01 8.67 -4.64
N TYR A 199 14.06 9.27 -3.46
CA TYR A 199 12.98 9.20 -2.46
C TYR A 199 12.10 10.45 -2.57
N ILE A 200 10.82 10.24 -2.84
CA ILE A 200 9.82 11.30 -3.04
C ILE A 200 8.82 11.25 -1.91
N LYS A 201 8.69 12.32 -1.16
CA LYS A 201 7.65 12.48 -0.13
C LYS A 201 6.61 13.48 -0.57
N LEU A 202 5.35 13.05 -0.58
CA LEU A 202 4.17 13.85 -0.93
C LEU A 202 3.27 14.05 0.31
N ARG A 203 2.33 15.00 0.23
CA ARG A 203 1.27 15.15 1.23
C ARG A 203 -0.10 14.94 0.56
N LEU A 204 -1.00 14.21 1.21
CA LEU A 204 -2.35 13.97 0.68
C LEU A 204 -3.15 15.27 0.50
N MET A 205 -2.93 16.27 1.37
CA MET A 205 -3.58 17.58 1.24
C MET A 205 -3.25 18.31 -0.06
N ASP A 206 -2.09 18.01 -0.67
CA ASP A 206 -1.65 18.55 -1.95
C ASP A 206 -2.01 17.66 -3.15
N SER A 207 -2.89 16.68 -2.97
CA SER A 207 -3.22 15.67 -4.01
C SER A 207 -3.70 16.26 -5.35
N LYS A 208 -4.27 17.46 -5.34
CA LYS A 208 -4.65 18.20 -6.56
C LYS A 208 -3.44 18.54 -7.44
N GLN A 209 -2.23 18.60 -6.88
CA GLN A 209 -0.99 18.95 -7.57
C GLN A 209 -0.14 17.71 -7.92
N TRP A 210 -0.52 16.51 -7.45
CA TRP A 210 0.25 15.29 -7.68
C TRP A 210 0.49 15.00 -9.16
N HIS A 211 -0.47 15.28 -10.03
CA HIS A 211 -0.32 15.07 -11.47
C HIS A 211 0.87 15.88 -12.03
N GLN A 212 1.01 17.15 -11.65
CA GLN A 212 2.11 18.02 -12.08
C GLN A 212 3.44 17.57 -11.46
N ILE A 213 3.45 17.28 -10.16
CA ILE A 213 4.64 16.86 -9.42
C ILE A 213 5.18 15.56 -9.98
N LEU A 214 4.35 14.52 -10.11
CA LEU A 214 4.78 13.21 -10.60
C LEU A 214 5.15 13.24 -12.07
N THR A 215 4.42 13.98 -12.92
CA THR A 215 4.80 14.19 -14.32
C THR A 215 6.20 14.79 -14.44
N LYS A 216 6.49 15.84 -13.64
CA LYS A 216 7.81 16.50 -13.62
C LYS A 216 8.91 15.54 -13.13
N LEU A 217 8.67 14.81 -12.04
CA LEU A 217 9.70 13.98 -11.40
C LEU A 217 9.99 12.67 -12.17
N LEU A 218 8.99 12.10 -12.81
CA LEU A 218 9.09 10.83 -13.53
C LEU A 218 9.28 11.01 -15.06
N GLY A 219 9.11 12.22 -15.57
CA GLY A 219 9.28 12.52 -16.99
C GLY A 219 8.20 11.92 -17.90
N THR A 220 7.08 11.45 -17.33
CA THR A 220 5.97 10.84 -18.07
C THR A 220 4.67 11.53 -17.67
N PRO A 221 3.80 11.92 -18.62
CA PRO A 221 2.50 12.49 -18.29
C PRO A 221 1.65 11.52 -17.43
N ILE A 222 1.22 12.00 -16.28
CA ILE A 222 0.45 11.20 -15.31
C ILE A 222 -0.83 11.96 -14.98
N VAL A 223 -1.97 11.26 -15.06
CA VAL A 223 -3.25 11.74 -14.53
C VAL A 223 -3.58 10.99 -13.28
N ILE A 224 -3.95 11.69 -12.21
CA ILE A 224 -4.30 11.05 -10.95
C ILE A 224 -5.74 10.55 -10.99
N VAL A 225 -5.90 9.24 -10.91
CA VAL A 225 -7.21 8.61 -10.77
C VAL A 225 -7.56 8.48 -9.28
N LYS A 226 -8.79 8.80 -8.93
CA LYS A 226 -9.31 8.55 -7.59
C LYS A 226 -9.72 7.09 -7.50
N ASP A 227 -8.99 6.32 -6.73
CA ASP A 227 -9.25 4.91 -6.50
C ASP A 227 -9.43 4.63 -5.01
N TYR A 228 -10.23 3.61 -4.70
CA TYR A 228 -10.41 3.09 -3.35
C TYR A 228 -10.98 4.10 -2.34
N GLU A 229 -12.10 4.74 -2.66
CA GLU A 229 -12.79 5.64 -1.73
C GLU A 229 -13.62 4.86 -0.71
N SER A 230 -13.55 5.26 0.57
CA SER A 230 -14.33 4.66 1.67
C SER A 230 -15.85 4.78 1.46
N LEU A 231 -16.27 5.71 0.60
CA LEU A 231 -17.68 5.91 0.25
C LEU A 231 -18.29 4.78 -0.59
N ASN A 232 -17.47 3.90 -1.14
CA ASN A 232 -17.92 2.76 -1.94
C ASN A 232 -18.01 1.44 -1.14
N LYS A 233 -17.78 1.50 0.18
CA LYS A 233 -17.77 0.33 1.06
C LYS A 233 -19.11 0.11 1.77
N PRO A 234 -19.40 -1.12 2.23
CA PRO A 234 -20.61 -1.44 3.02
C PRO A 234 -20.77 -0.61 4.30
N ILE A 235 -19.69 0.00 4.79
CA ILE A 235 -19.62 0.82 6.00
C ILE A 235 -19.92 2.32 5.76
N LYS A 236 -20.33 2.69 4.56
CA LYS A 236 -20.47 4.08 4.12
C LYS A 236 -21.30 4.96 5.07
N ASP A 237 -22.46 4.46 5.47
CA ASP A 237 -23.40 5.30 6.23
C ASP A 237 -22.87 5.60 7.63
N LEU A 238 -22.31 4.59 8.30
CA LEU A 238 -21.66 4.76 9.59
C LEU A 238 -20.43 5.67 9.50
N TYR A 239 -19.63 5.53 8.43
CA TYR A 239 -18.47 6.40 8.19
C TYR A 239 -18.87 7.87 8.01
N ILE A 240 -19.93 8.14 7.24
CA ILE A 240 -20.46 9.50 7.05
C ILE A 240 -21.00 10.05 8.37
N ASN A 241 -21.79 9.26 9.10
CA ASN A 241 -22.32 9.64 10.39
C ASN A 241 -21.21 9.93 11.41
N PHE A 242 -20.19 9.07 11.46
CA PHE A 242 -19.02 9.28 12.32
C PHE A 242 -18.33 10.62 12.00
N LYS A 243 -18.01 10.90 10.75
CA LYS A 243 -17.34 12.15 10.35
C LYS A 243 -18.16 13.40 10.68
N LYS A 244 -19.49 13.30 10.65
CA LYS A 244 -20.42 14.41 11.01
C LYS A 244 -20.50 14.62 12.51
N THR A 245 -20.49 13.52 13.28
CA THR A 245 -20.80 13.53 14.72
C THR A 245 -19.55 13.60 15.59
N TYR A 246 -18.41 13.06 15.09
CA TYR A 246 -17.21 12.91 15.89
C TYR A 246 -16.67 14.25 16.39
N LYS A 247 -16.46 14.28 17.69
CA LYS A 247 -15.77 15.35 18.42
C LYS A 247 -14.57 14.75 19.13
N ILE A 248 -13.40 15.37 18.96
CA ILE A 248 -12.16 14.84 19.51
C ILE A 248 -11.99 15.21 20.99
N PRO A 249 -11.65 14.27 21.88
CA PRO A 249 -11.21 14.59 23.22
C PRO A 249 -9.99 15.51 23.22
N ILE A 250 -10.01 16.54 24.09
CA ILE A 250 -8.98 17.60 24.06
C ILE A 250 -7.57 17.04 24.26
N ASN A 251 -7.39 16.07 25.16
CA ASN A 251 -6.09 15.43 25.39
C ASN A 251 -5.56 14.66 24.15
N LEU A 252 -6.44 14.08 23.32
CA LEU A 252 -6.03 13.43 22.07
C LEU A 252 -5.67 14.46 21.00
N LEU A 253 -6.35 15.60 20.96
CA LEU A 253 -5.99 16.71 20.07
C LEU A 253 -4.63 17.27 20.44
N GLU A 254 -4.37 17.58 21.70
CA GLU A 254 -3.08 18.11 22.20
C GLU A 254 -1.93 17.16 21.88
N THR A 255 -2.09 15.86 22.14
CA THR A 255 -1.09 14.84 21.77
C THR A 255 -0.85 14.82 20.25
N THR A 256 -1.90 14.97 19.45
CA THR A 256 -1.77 15.01 18.00
C THR A 256 -0.98 16.23 17.52
N MET A 257 -1.20 17.40 18.15
CA MET A 257 -0.49 18.63 17.80
C MET A 257 1.01 18.59 18.16
N GLN A 258 1.41 17.74 19.11
CA GLN A 258 2.81 17.51 19.46
C GLN A 258 3.51 16.49 18.56
N CYS A 259 2.79 15.88 17.62
CA CYS A 259 3.35 14.86 16.73
C CYS A 259 4.48 15.43 15.85
N LYS A 260 5.68 14.84 15.93
CA LYS A 260 6.85 15.24 15.13
C LYS A 260 6.57 15.29 13.62
N HIS A 261 5.78 14.35 13.11
CA HIS A 261 5.44 14.28 11.69
C HIS A 261 4.54 15.45 11.27
N LEU A 262 3.56 15.82 12.11
CA LEU A 262 2.72 16.99 11.84
C LEU A 262 3.58 18.27 11.82
N ASN A 263 4.50 18.42 12.78
CA ASN A 263 5.40 19.56 12.87
C ASN A 263 6.34 19.68 11.65
N TYR A 264 6.75 18.54 11.09
CA TYR A 264 7.62 18.52 9.90
C TYR A 264 6.83 18.82 8.60
N TYR A 265 5.64 18.23 8.44
CA TYR A 265 4.89 18.32 7.18
C TYR A 265 3.92 19.49 7.08
N TYR A 266 3.73 20.28 8.12
CA TYR A 266 2.82 21.42 8.14
C TYR A 266 3.59 22.70 8.48
N SER A 267 3.34 23.76 7.73
CA SER A 267 3.76 25.11 8.15
C SER A 267 3.00 25.54 9.40
N ASP A 268 3.48 26.58 10.06
CA ASP A 268 2.81 27.13 11.25
C ASP A 268 1.36 27.52 10.97
N ASP A 269 1.10 28.15 9.85
CA ASP A 269 -0.25 28.54 9.42
C ASP A 269 -1.13 27.31 9.14
N GLU A 270 -0.59 26.31 8.47
CA GLU A 270 -1.31 25.05 8.21
C GLU A 270 -1.62 24.32 9.52
N ARG A 271 -0.69 24.30 10.48
CA ARG A 271 -0.91 23.69 11.82
C ARG A 271 -1.97 24.45 12.61
N ASN A 272 -1.90 25.78 12.62
CA ASN A 272 -2.89 26.61 13.29
C ASN A 272 -4.28 26.42 12.69
N THR A 273 -4.38 26.35 11.38
CA THR A 273 -5.64 26.06 10.68
C THR A 273 -6.17 24.67 11.03
N TYR A 274 -5.30 23.67 11.07
CA TYR A 274 -5.64 22.30 11.45
C TYR A 274 -6.12 22.23 12.90
N TYR A 275 -5.40 22.86 13.83
CA TYR A 275 -5.79 22.95 15.23
C TYR A 275 -7.14 23.64 15.39
N THR A 276 -7.33 24.80 14.76
CA THR A 276 -8.58 25.56 14.83
C THR A 276 -9.77 24.76 14.32
N THR A 277 -9.58 23.98 13.25
CA THR A 277 -10.61 23.11 12.69
C THR A 277 -11.08 22.07 13.70
N TRP A 278 -10.16 21.47 14.47
CA TRP A 278 -10.47 20.42 15.41
C TRP A 278 -10.87 20.91 16.81
N ILE A 279 -10.31 22.05 17.29
CA ILE A 279 -10.66 22.63 18.58
C ILE A 279 -12.13 23.07 18.64
N LEU A 280 -12.69 23.47 17.51
CA LEU A 280 -14.12 23.76 17.39
C LEU A 280 -15.01 22.52 17.54
N LYS A 281 -14.42 21.34 17.43
CA LYS A 281 -15.07 20.02 17.58
C LYS A 281 -14.49 19.23 18.74
N LYS A 282 -14.15 19.88 19.85
CA LYS A 282 -13.59 19.19 21.02
C LYS A 282 -14.64 18.68 21.97
N THR A 283 -14.25 17.69 22.78
CA THR A 283 -14.95 17.25 24.00
C THR A 283 -14.00 17.27 25.19
N ASP A 284 -14.52 17.00 26.37
CA ASP A 284 -13.74 16.84 27.58
C ASP A 284 -12.69 15.73 27.43
N PRO A 285 -11.60 15.79 28.22
CA PRO A 285 -10.58 14.76 28.22
C PRO A 285 -11.16 13.41 28.62
N ILE A 286 -10.60 12.35 28.07
CA ILE A 286 -10.97 10.97 28.38
C ILE A 286 -9.77 10.15 28.81
N ILE A 287 -10.04 9.02 29.46
CA ILE A 287 -9.06 7.96 29.69
C ILE A 287 -9.17 7.00 28.49
N THR A 288 -8.02 6.69 27.89
CA THR A 288 -7.90 5.72 26.78
C THR A 288 -7.30 4.41 27.30
N TYR A 289 -7.24 3.39 26.44
CA TYR A 289 -6.48 2.18 26.77
C TYR A 289 -5.03 2.54 27.12
N ASN A 290 -4.49 1.86 28.13
CA ASN A 290 -3.03 1.80 28.32
C ASN A 290 -2.40 0.79 27.34
N ALA A 291 -1.08 0.69 27.35
CA ALA A 291 -0.35 -0.16 26.39
C ALA A 291 -0.70 -1.65 26.52
N ASP A 292 -0.91 -2.15 27.74
CA ASP A 292 -1.25 -3.56 27.94
C ASP A 292 -2.69 -3.88 27.53
N GLU A 293 -3.63 -2.98 27.84
CA GLU A 293 -5.01 -3.08 27.36
C GLU A 293 -5.09 -3.06 25.83
N TYR A 294 -4.30 -2.19 25.17
CA TYR A 294 -4.25 -2.14 23.72
C TYR A 294 -3.63 -3.41 23.13
N LYS A 295 -2.56 -3.95 23.73
CA LYS A 295 -1.96 -5.21 23.33
C LYS A 295 -2.95 -6.37 23.44
N PHE A 296 -3.67 -6.45 24.54
CA PHE A 296 -4.73 -7.45 24.74
C PHE A 296 -5.84 -7.29 23.69
N TYR A 297 -6.26 -6.06 23.42
CA TYR A 297 -7.22 -5.76 22.37
C TYR A 297 -6.74 -6.19 20.98
N GLN A 298 -5.46 -5.96 20.63
CA GLN A 298 -4.90 -6.43 19.37
C GLN A 298 -4.99 -7.96 19.25
N GLN A 299 -4.59 -8.67 20.29
CA GLN A 299 -4.66 -10.14 20.30
C GLN A 299 -6.08 -10.66 20.09
N LEU A 300 -7.07 -10.05 20.74
CA LEU A 300 -8.45 -10.50 20.66
C LEU A 300 -9.17 -10.12 19.37
N CYS A 301 -8.93 -8.92 18.87
CA CYS A 301 -9.73 -8.35 17.78
C CYS A 301 -8.94 -8.15 16.49
N MET A 302 -7.70 -7.62 16.57
CA MET A 302 -6.95 -7.25 15.37
C MET A 302 -6.13 -8.40 14.80
N GLU A 303 -5.35 -9.12 15.62
CA GLU A 303 -4.49 -10.20 15.12
C GLU A 303 -5.31 -11.35 14.53
N ASN A 304 -6.32 -11.81 15.25
CA ASN A 304 -7.19 -12.89 14.77
C ASN A 304 -7.95 -12.52 13.49
N SER A 305 -8.37 -11.26 13.38
CA SER A 305 -9.10 -10.78 12.20
C SER A 305 -8.17 -10.51 11.01
N HIS A 306 -6.91 -10.17 11.27
CA HIS A 306 -5.92 -9.91 10.22
C HIS A 306 -5.58 -11.18 9.44
N ILE A 307 -5.44 -12.32 10.10
CA ILE A 307 -5.15 -13.61 9.47
C ILE A 307 -6.29 -14.03 8.54
N ASP A 308 -7.55 -13.82 8.94
CA ASP A 308 -8.72 -14.24 8.17
C ASP A 308 -9.09 -13.26 7.04
N TYR A 309 -8.60 -12.02 7.10
CA TYR A 309 -9.04 -10.93 6.23
C TYR A 309 -7.99 -10.39 5.26
N ILE A 310 -6.77 -10.86 5.30
CA ILE A 310 -5.84 -10.63 4.19
C ILE A 310 -6.31 -11.49 3.02
N GLN A 311 -7.30 -11.00 2.30
CA GLN A 311 -7.72 -11.62 1.07
C GLN A 311 -6.58 -11.47 0.06
N LEU A 312 -5.93 -12.58 -0.26
CA LEU A 312 -4.92 -12.66 -1.31
C LEU A 312 -5.39 -11.97 -2.60
N ASP A 313 -6.69 -12.08 -2.91
CA ASP A 313 -7.28 -11.44 -4.08
C ASP A 313 -7.35 -9.92 -3.97
N HIS A 314 -7.56 -9.36 -2.78
CA HIS A 314 -7.55 -7.92 -2.54
C HIS A 314 -6.16 -7.31 -2.79
N TYR A 315 -5.11 -7.89 -2.22
CA TYR A 315 -3.73 -7.46 -2.48
C TYR A 315 -3.31 -7.73 -3.93
N ARG A 316 -3.78 -8.79 -4.55
CA ARG A 316 -3.54 -9.07 -5.96
C ARG A 316 -4.20 -8.05 -6.87
N ASP A 317 -5.41 -7.61 -6.58
CA ASP A 317 -6.12 -6.60 -7.37
C ASP A 317 -5.49 -5.20 -7.20
N GLU A 318 -5.03 -4.83 -6.02
CA GLU A 318 -4.49 -3.49 -5.73
C GLU A 318 -2.97 -3.38 -5.91
N GLY A 319 -2.22 -4.42 -5.61
CA GLY A 319 -0.76 -4.39 -5.56
C GLY A 319 -0.06 -5.37 -6.49
N CYS A 320 -0.78 -6.28 -7.12
CA CYS A 320 -0.21 -7.45 -7.77
C CYS A 320 0.32 -7.18 -9.18
N CYS A 321 1.51 -7.75 -9.48
CA CYS A 321 2.09 -7.82 -10.82
C CYS A 321 1.70 -9.08 -11.58
N CYS A 322 0.70 -9.85 -11.11
CA CYS A 322 0.26 -11.07 -11.80
C CYS A 322 -0.42 -10.74 -13.14
N LYS A 323 -0.47 -11.74 -14.03
CA LYS A 323 -1.03 -11.59 -15.38
C LYS A 323 -2.47 -11.10 -15.38
N ALA A 324 -3.31 -11.57 -14.44
CA ALA A 324 -4.71 -11.14 -14.34
C ALA A 324 -4.84 -9.64 -14.00
N CYS A 325 -4.06 -9.15 -13.04
CA CYS A 325 -4.04 -7.72 -12.70
C CYS A 325 -3.44 -6.86 -13.81
N SER A 326 -2.47 -7.38 -14.57
CA SER A 326 -1.94 -6.70 -15.76
C SER A 326 -2.99 -6.54 -16.84
N ILE A 327 -3.77 -7.59 -17.14
CA ILE A 327 -4.87 -7.55 -18.10
C ILE A 327 -5.93 -6.53 -17.65
N LYS A 328 -6.34 -6.57 -16.38
CA LYS A 328 -7.30 -5.60 -15.82
C LYS A 328 -6.83 -4.15 -16.01
N ARG A 329 -5.55 -3.85 -15.74
CA ARG A 329 -4.99 -2.51 -15.95
C ARG A 329 -5.02 -2.08 -17.42
N ASN A 330 -4.69 -2.96 -18.34
CA ASN A 330 -4.73 -2.66 -19.77
C ASN A 330 -6.17 -2.34 -20.23
N ILE A 331 -7.17 -3.08 -19.75
CA ILE A 331 -8.59 -2.80 -20.03
C ILE A 331 -8.97 -1.41 -19.50
N VAL A 332 -8.59 -1.10 -18.26
CA VAL A 332 -8.84 0.21 -17.64
C VAL A 332 -8.16 1.33 -18.44
N ALA A 333 -6.88 1.16 -18.80
CA ALA A 333 -6.13 2.14 -19.57
C ALA A 333 -6.80 2.41 -20.93
N THR A 334 -7.20 1.35 -21.65
CA THR A 334 -7.88 1.46 -22.94
C THR A 334 -9.20 2.23 -22.82
N ARG A 335 -10.02 1.94 -21.80
CA ARG A 335 -11.28 2.64 -21.56
C ARG A 335 -11.05 4.14 -21.27
N LEU A 336 -10.11 4.46 -20.39
CA LEU A 336 -9.79 5.86 -20.05
C LEU A 336 -9.24 6.64 -21.24
N LEU A 337 -8.39 6.04 -22.08
CA LEU A 337 -7.86 6.67 -23.29
C LEU A 337 -8.95 6.94 -24.32
N ASN A 338 -10.00 6.13 -24.34
CA ASN A 338 -11.16 6.28 -25.21
C ASN A 338 -12.27 7.18 -24.59
N GLY A 339 -12.00 7.86 -23.46
CA GLY A 339 -12.97 8.72 -22.79
C GLY A 339 -14.16 7.99 -22.16
N LEU A 340 -14.07 6.67 -21.98
CA LEU A 340 -15.11 5.87 -21.37
C LEU A 340 -15.00 5.88 -19.84
N SER A 341 -16.15 5.77 -19.17
CA SER A 341 -16.17 5.66 -17.71
C SER A 341 -15.53 4.35 -17.23
N PHE A 342 -14.88 4.44 -16.08
CA PHE A 342 -14.21 3.34 -15.42
C PHE A 342 -15.13 2.74 -14.36
N ASP A 343 -15.53 1.46 -14.55
CA ASP A 343 -16.20 0.64 -13.55
C ASP A 343 -15.30 -0.53 -13.17
N THR A 344 -14.82 -0.55 -11.90
CA THR A 344 -13.91 -1.56 -11.39
C THR A 344 -14.47 -2.97 -11.48
N LYS A 345 -15.79 -3.15 -11.31
CA LYS A 345 -16.43 -4.47 -11.37
C LYS A 345 -16.45 -5.01 -12.81
N ILE A 346 -16.83 -4.17 -13.78
CA ILE A 346 -16.84 -4.55 -15.19
C ILE A 346 -15.44 -4.91 -15.65
N CYS A 347 -14.43 -4.08 -15.37
CA CYS A 347 -13.05 -4.35 -15.74
C CYS A 347 -12.50 -5.62 -15.08
N HIS A 348 -12.94 -5.94 -13.87
CA HIS A 348 -12.54 -7.16 -13.18
C HIS A 348 -13.13 -8.42 -13.86
N ILE A 349 -14.40 -8.37 -14.26
CA ILE A 349 -15.06 -9.46 -14.99
C ILE A 349 -14.39 -9.66 -16.35
N GLU A 350 -14.17 -8.60 -17.12
CA GLU A 350 -13.49 -8.63 -18.41
C GLU A 350 -12.07 -9.22 -18.29
N ALA A 351 -11.30 -8.82 -17.30
CA ALA A 351 -9.95 -9.34 -17.05
C ALA A 351 -9.95 -10.84 -16.69
N LYS A 352 -10.91 -11.28 -15.88
CA LYS A 352 -11.09 -12.72 -15.57
C LYS A 352 -11.42 -13.52 -16.81
N THR A 353 -12.31 -13.02 -17.63
CA THR A 353 -12.75 -13.68 -18.89
C THR A 353 -11.56 -13.81 -19.85
N GLU A 354 -10.81 -12.73 -20.08
CA GLU A 354 -9.63 -12.75 -20.94
C GLU A 354 -8.55 -13.71 -20.43
N LEU A 355 -8.32 -13.77 -19.12
CA LEU A 355 -7.38 -14.70 -18.53
C LEU A 355 -7.79 -16.16 -18.73
N LEU A 356 -9.09 -16.48 -18.62
CA LEU A 356 -9.62 -17.82 -18.86
C LEU A 356 -9.46 -18.24 -20.31
N VAL A 357 -9.78 -17.34 -21.26
CA VAL A 357 -9.57 -17.56 -22.69
C VAL A 357 -8.10 -17.81 -23.01
N THR A 358 -7.19 -16.99 -22.45
CA THR A 358 -5.75 -17.15 -22.64
C THR A 358 -5.24 -18.49 -22.10
N ARG A 359 -5.71 -18.93 -20.93
CA ARG A 359 -5.39 -20.24 -20.37
C ARG A 359 -5.90 -21.39 -21.21
N ALA A 360 -7.14 -21.31 -21.72
CA ALA A 360 -7.70 -22.31 -22.60
C ALA A 360 -6.89 -22.45 -23.90
N ILE A 361 -6.48 -21.34 -24.51
CA ILE A 361 -5.62 -21.33 -25.71
C ILE A 361 -4.24 -21.96 -25.40
N GLN A 362 -3.62 -21.66 -24.26
CA GLN A 362 -2.34 -22.26 -23.86
C GLN A 362 -2.46 -23.77 -23.65
N VAL A 363 -3.52 -24.24 -22.99
CA VAL A 363 -3.79 -25.67 -22.79
C VAL A 363 -3.99 -26.37 -24.11
N ASN A 364 -4.72 -25.77 -25.04
CA ASN A 364 -4.92 -26.32 -26.36
C ASN A 364 -3.64 -26.39 -27.22
N LYS A 365 -2.74 -25.37 -27.10
CA LYS A 365 -1.41 -25.39 -27.72
C LYS A 365 -0.51 -26.47 -27.15
N ILE A 366 -0.54 -26.67 -25.83
CA ILE A 366 0.23 -27.74 -25.15
C ILE A 366 -0.31 -29.10 -25.56
N ASN A 367 -1.63 -29.27 -25.63
CA ASN A 367 -2.27 -30.54 -26.03
C ASN A 367 -2.06 -30.85 -27.52
N SER A 368 -1.92 -29.86 -28.37
CA SER A 368 -1.59 -30.06 -29.80
C SER A 368 -0.10 -30.37 -30.02
N SER A 369 0.78 -30.00 -29.11
CA SER A 369 2.21 -30.32 -29.14
C SER A 369 2.57 -31.64 -28.46
N ILE A 370 1.68 -32.18 -27.61
CA ILE A 370 1.82 -33.50 -26.98
C ILE A 370 0.91 -34.47 -27.75
N SER A 371 1.41 -34.96 -28.89
CA SER A 371 0.75 -36.03 -29.62
C SER A 371 0.67 -37.31 -28.81
N GLN A 372 -0.53 -37.72 -28.47
CA GLN A 372 -0.97 -39.10 -28.28
C GLN A 372 -0.56 -39.97 -27.08
N SER A 373 0.04 -39.47 -26.04
CA SER A 373 0.22 -40.32 -24.86
C SER A 373 -0.16 -39.59 -23.59
N VAL A 374 -1.34 -39.69 -23.09
CA VAL A 374 -1.78 -39.67 -21.69
C VAL A 374 -3.25 -39.24 -21.55
N LEU A 375 -4.12 -40.19 -21.44
CA LEU A 375 -5.58 -40.00 -21.35
C LEU A 375 -6.24 -40.01 -19.97
N PRO A 376 -5.61 -40.03 -18.80
CA PRO A 376 -6.39 -40.02 -17.54
C PRO A 376 -6.63 -38.65 -16.88
N ARG A 377 -5.92 -37.59 -17.21
CA ARG A 377 -6.06 -36.26 -16.54
C ARG A 377 -7.20 -35.37 -17.05
N ARG A 378 -7.87 -35.73 -18.13
CA ARG A 378 -8.97 -34.92 -18.74
C ARG A 378 -10.23 -34.81 -17.89
N LYS A 379 -10.57 -35.82 -17.08
CA LYS A 379 -11.80 -35.80 -16.25
C LYS A 379 -11.72 -34.85 -15.04
N GLN A 380 -10.56 -34.68 -14.45
CA GLN A 380 -10.39 -33.83 -13.27
C GLN A 380 -10.43 -32.34 -13.62
N PHE A 381 -9.88 -31.95 -14.76
CA PHE A 381 -9.85 -30.56 -15.24
C PHE A 381 -11.24 -30.06 -15.69
N ALA A 382 -12.05 -30.91 -16.31
CA ALA A 382 -13.42 -30.57 -16.69
C ALA A 382 -14.34 -30.35 -15.48
N THR A 383 -14.08 -31.05 -14.36
CA THR A 383 -14.85 -30.90 -13.12
C THR A 383 -14.49 -29.62 -12.36
N GLU A 384 -13.24 -29.18 -12.41
CA GLU A 384 -12.80 -27.90 -11.82
C GLU A 384 -13.30 -26.69 -12.62
N MET A 385 -13.29 -26.77 -13.94
CA MET A 385 -13.87 -25.72 -14.80
C MET A 385 -15.38 -25.58 -14.62
N GLY A 386 -16.11 -26.69 -14.44
CA GLY A 386 -17.54 -26.67 -14.13
C GLY A 386 -17.88 -26.01 -12.80
N LYS A 387 -17.00 -26.12 -11.79
CA LYS A 387 -17.17 -25.46 -10.49
C LYS A 387 -16.94 -23.95 -10.56
N ILE A 388 -16.00 -23.49 -11.38
CA ILE A 388 -15.69 -22.06 -11.54
C ILE A 388 -16.84 -21.32 -12.25
N VAL A 389 -17.51 -21.97 -13.19
CA VAL A 389 -18.67 -21.39 -13.91
C VAL A 389 -19.93 -21.34 -13.03
N ALA A 390 -20.08 -22.28 -12.10
CA ALA A 390 -21.21 -22.33 -11.17
C ALA A 390 -21.19 -21.25 -10.06
N TRP A 391 -20.04 -20.60 -9.83
CA TRP A 391 -19.87 -19.52 -8.83
C TRP A 391 -20.07 -18.12 -9.42
N GLY A 392 -20.40 -18.00 -10.69
CA GLY A 392 -20.62 -16.75 -11.41
C GLY A 392 -22.09 -16.44 -11.74
N LYS A 393 -23.04 -17.19 -11.14
CA LYS A 393 -24.48 -16.88 -11.24
C LYS A 393 -25.03 -16.30 -9.95
#